data_6287bf0a913c9fec3bb24006f74bb832
#
_entry.id   6287bf0a913c9fec3bb24006f74bb832
#
_cell.length_a   1.000
_cell.length_b   1.000
_cell.length_c   1.000
_cell.angle_alpha   90.00
_cell.angle_beta   90.00
_cell.angle_gamma   90.00
#
_symmetry.space_group_name_H-M   'P 1'
#
loop_
_entity.id
_entity.type
_entity.pdbx_description
1 polymer ?
#
loop_
_entity_poly.entity_id
_entity_poly.type
_entity_poly.pdbx_seq_one_letter_code
_entity_poly.pdbx_strand_id
1 'polypeptide(L)'
;MDKKYANVFKCDGENRNPFEAVFPIDAEEYGEFSDSGYFHSEVSRCDYVSGNSSDEAKAFLESYTSSVRASNYQGTGFHFGNYYALNNPDADFLWAEFTNSSESTNKVAELFTKDIEPTQFPLFSKFASCRETTDKYNGWTVFERDEPNFNVDFAKMN
;
A
#
# COMPACT_ATOMS: atom_id res chain seq x y z
N MET A 1 -0.11 25.24 8.22
CA MET A 1 -0.53 24.71 9.55
C MET A 1 -1.02 25.89 10.37
N ASP A 2 -2.20 25.80 10.96
CA ASP A 2 -2.80 26.90 11.74
C ASP A 2 -1.93 27.18 12.98
N LYS A 3 -1.66 28.47 13.25
CA LYS A 3 -0.87 28.94 14.41
C LYS A 3 -1.40 28.38 15.75
N LYS A 4 -2.69 28.03 15.82
CA LYS A 4 -3.35 27.44 16.98
C LYS A 4 -2.72 26.10 17.42
N TYR A 5 -2.20 25.32 16.49
CA TYR A 5 -1.65 23.99 16.74
C TYR A 5 -0.11 23.91 16.68
N ALA A 6 0.56 25.04 16.45
CA ALA A 6 2.02 25.08 16.32
C ALA A 6 2.78 24.59 17.57
N ASN A 7 2.14 24.63 18.75
CA ASN A 7 2.71 24.12 19.99
C ASN A 7 2.38 22.63 20.27
N VAL A 8 1.48 22.05 19.49
CA VAL A 8 1.04 20.65 19.64
C VAL A 8 1.75 19.73 18.66
N PHE A 9 2.05 20.26 17.44
CA PHE A 9 2.70 19.49 16.39
C PHE A 9 3.97 20.21 15.94
N LYS A 10 5.10 19.54 16.11
CA LYS A 10 6.37 19.95 15.52
C LYS A 10 6.71 18.97 14.40
N CYS A 11 6.51 19.38 13.15
CA CYS A 11 6.92 18.59 12.00
C CYS A 11 8.33 19.00 11.60
N ASP A 12 9.23 18.02 11.53
CA ASP A 12 10.55 18.21 10.95
C ASP A 12 10.43 18.18 9.42
N GLY A 13 10.37 19.35 8.81
CA GLY A 13 10.23 19.48 7.35
C GLY A 13 11.53 19.23 6.58
N GLU A 14 12.68 19.18 7.27
CA GLU A 14 13.99 18.98 6.64
C GLU A 14 14.28 17.49 6.39
N ASN A 15 13.66 16.59 7.17
CA ASN A 15 13.82 15.14 7.06
C ASN A 15 12.62 14.46 6.35
N ARG A 16 12.06 15.10 5.33
CA ARG A 16 11.00 14.49 4.53
C ARG A 16 11.60 13.54 3.50
N ASN A 17 11.05 12.34 3.42
CA ASN A 17 11.31 11.40 2.34
C ASN A 17 10.15 11.46 1.34
N PRO A 18 10.29 12.19 0.23
CA PRO A 18 9.26 12.24 -0.80
C PRO A 18 9.26 10.94 -1.60
N PHE A 19 8.06 10.50 -1.97
CA PHE A 19 7.83 9.34 -2.82
C PHE A 19 6.92 9.71 -3.99
N GLU A 20 7.15 9.09 -5.13
CA GLU A 20 6.18 8.99 -6.22
C GLU A 20 5.29 7.79 -5.96
N ALA A 21 3.98 8.00 -5.79
CA ALA A 21 3.02 6.91 -5.57
C ALA A 21 2.38 6.48 -6.89
N VAL A 22 2.33 5.17 -7.14
CA VAL A 22 1.68 4.56 -8.31
C VAL A 22 0.73 3.47 -7.84
N PHE A 23 -0.57 3.69 -8.06
CA PHE A 23 -1.64 2.73 -7.80
C PHE A 23 -2.23 2.28 -9.13
N PRO A 24 -2.07 1.01 -9.54
CA PRO A 24 -2.45 0.54 -10.88
C PRO A 24 -3.91 0.13 -10.99
N ILE A 25 -4.63 0.10 -9.86
CA ILE A 25 -6.05 -0.25 -9.78
C ILE A 25 -6.79 0.81 -8.98
N ASP A 26 -8.08 0.98 -9.28
CA ASP A 26 -8.95 1.85 -8.50
C ASP A 26 -9.20 1.24 -7.11
N ALA A 27 -9.32 2.08 -6.08
CA ALA A 27 -9.48 1.62 -4.70
C ALA A 27 -10.74 0.75 -4.48
N GLU A 28 -11.76 0.91 -5.32
CA GLU A 28 -13.03 0.17 -5.25
C GLU A 28 -13.12 -1.00 -6.25
N GLU A 29 -12.08 -1.26 -7.05
CA GLU A 29 -12.13 -2.30 -8.10
C GLU A 29 -12.49 -3.68 -7.52
N TYR A 30 -12.06 -3.99 -6.29
CA TYR A 30 -12.34 -5.26 -5.61
C TYR A 30 -13.27 -5.13 -4.41
N GLY A 31 -14.10 -4.12 -4.39
CA GLY A 31 -15.08 -3.82 -3.36
C GLY A 31 -14.70 -2.61 -2.51
N GLU A 32 -15.70 -2.01 -1.92
CA GLU A 32 -15.55 -0.82 -1.10
C GLU A 32 -14.72 -1.10 0.17
N PHE A 33 -14.01 -0.10 0.64
CA PHE A 33 -13.60 -0.03 2.03
C PHE A 33 -14.86 -0.03 2.91
N SER A 34 -14.73 -0.38 4.18
CA SER A 34 -15.89 -0.42 5.08
C SER A 34 -16.60 0.93 5.11
N ASP A 35 -17.93 0.94 5.37
CA ASP A 35 -18.74 2.16 5.55
C ASP A 35 -18.14 3.15 6.56
N SER A 36 -17.29 2.68 7.46
CA SER A 36 -16.56 3.49 8.44
C SER A 36 -15.26 4.10 7.89
N GLY A 37 -14.89 3.80 6.63
CA GLY A 37 -13.60 4.18 6.05
C GLY A 37 -12.40 3.42 6.61
N TYR A 38 -12.63 2.34 7.36
CA TYR A 38 -11.56 1.51 7.92
C TYR A 38 -10.85 0.71 6.82
N PHE A 39 -9.53 0.60 6.94
CA PHE A 39 -8.71 -0.29 6.12
C PHE A 39 -7.59 -0.92 6.96
N HIS A 40 -7.17 -2.10 6.54
CA HIS A 40 -5.94 -2.73 6.99
C HIS A 40 -4.87 -2.54 5.92
N SER A 41 -3.64 -2.25 6.31
CA SER A 41 -2.54 -2.03 5.38
C SER A 41 -1.30 -2.80 5.80
N GLU A 42 -0.64 -3.41 4.84
CA GLU A 42 0.68 -4.03 4.98
C GLU A 42 1.67 -3.31 4.05
N VAL A 43 2.80 -2.89 4.61
CA VAL A 43 3.83 -2.13 3.88
C VAL A 43 5.18 -2.82 4.02
N SER A 44 5.74 -3.24 2.90
CA SER A 44 7.06 -3.85 2.82
C SER A 44 8.08 -2.86 2.27
N ARG A 45 9.27 -2.80 2.88
CA ARG A 45 10.41 -2.03 2.39
C ARG A 45 11.23 -2.89 1.46
N CYS A 46 11.46 -2.40 0.25
CA CYS A 46 12.11 -3.15 -0.81
C CYS A 46 13.29 -2.36 -1.39
N ASP A 47 14.35 -3.10 -1.72
CA ASP A 47 15.56 -2.55 -2.33
C ASP A 47 15.79 -3.21 -3.69
N TYR A 48 16.31 -2.45 -4.67
CA TYR A 48 16.62 -2.99 -6.00
C TYR A 48 17.84 -3.92 -5.94
N VAL A 49 17.75 -5.03 -6.65
CA VAL A 49 18.92 -5.84 -6.96
C VAL A 49 19.84 -5.03 -7.91
N SER A 50 21.13 -5.16 -7.74
CA SER A 50 22.15 -4.37 -8.46
C SER A 50 21.88 -4.26 -9.97
N GLY A 51 21.86 -3.05 -10.46
CA GLY A 51 21.65 -2.72 -11.88
C GLY A 51 20.19 -2.52 -12.29
N ASN A 52 19.23 -2.70 -11.35
CA ASN A 52 17.81 -2.43 -11.58
C ASN A 52 17.40 -1.07 -10.98
N SER A 53 16.22 -0.62 -11.34
CA SER A 53 15.68 0.71 -11.02
C SER A 53 14.16 0.68 -10.86
N SER A 54 13.56 1.84 -10.69
CA SER A 54 12.10 2.00 -10.68
C SER A 54 11.41 1.60 -11.98
N ASP A 55 12.13 1.58 -13.12
CA ASP A 55 11.53 1.20 -14.41
C ASP A 55 11.18 -0.28 -14.45
N GLU A 56 12.07 -1.17 -13.94
CA GLU A 56 11.78 -2.60 -13.80
C GLU A 56 10.65 -2.84 -12.82
N ALA A 57 10.61 -2.08 -11.72
CA ALA A 57 9.54 -2.19 -10.73
C ALA A 57 8.19 -1.74 -11.30
N LYS A 58 8.14 -0.67 -12.10
CA LYS A 58 6.92 -0.20 -12.79
C LYS A 58 6.45 -1.23 -13.84
N ALA A 59 7.35 -1.81 -14.62
CA ALA A 59 7.02 -2.85 -15.58
C ALA A 59 6.50 -4.13 -14.88
N PHE A 60 7.10 -4.51 -13.75
CA PHE A 60 6.59 -5.61 -12.93
C PHE A 60 5.19 -5.33 -12.38
N LEU A 61 4.92 -4.10 -11.91
CA LEU A 61 3.62 -3.72 -11.37
C LEU A 61 2.48 -3.92 -12.40
N GLU A 62 2.72 -3.67 -13.68
CA GLU A 62 1.77 -3.94 -14.77
C GLU A 62 1.49 -5.45 -14.93
N SER A 63 2.54 -6.29 -14.89
CA SER A 63 2.41 -7.74 -14.95
C SER A 63 1.65 -8.31 -13.74
N TYR A 64 2.01 -7.83 -12.54
CA TYR A 64 1.34 -8.18 -11.29
C TYR A 64 -0.15 -7.81 -11.33
N THR A 65 -0.47 -6.60 -11.76
CA THR A 65 -1.84 -6.11 -11.91
C THR A 65 -2.66 -7.02 -12.83
N SER A 66 -2.08 -7.45 -13.94
CA SER A 66 -2.73 -8.37 -14.88
C SER A 66 -3.05 -9.73 -14.22
N SER A 67 -2.13 -10.23 -13.39
CA SER A 67 -2.34 -11.49 -12.64
C SER A 67 -3.39 -11.34 -11.55
N VAL A 68 -3.40 -10.22 -10.83
CA VAL A 68 -4.43 -9.91 -9.83
C VAL A 68 -5.82 -9.84 -10.48
N ARG A 69 -5.94 -9.17 -11.64
CA ARG A 69 -7.20 -9.10 -12.39
C ARG A 69 -7.71 -10.45 -12.91
N ALA A 70 -6.81 -11.39 -13.14
CA ALA A 70 -7.17 -12.76 -13.53
C ALA A 70 -7.64 -13.64 -12.34
N SER A 71 -7.43 -13.18 -11.10
CA SER A 71 -7.80 -13.87 -9.87
C SER A 71 -9.06 -13.27 -9.24
N ASN A 72 -9.67 -13.97 -8.28
CA ASN A 72 -10.94 -13.55 -7.68
C ASN A 72 -10.78 -12.81 -6.35
N TYR A 73 -10.40 -11.54 -6.41
CA TYR A 73 -10.27 -10.67 -5.24
C TYR A 73 -11.56 -9.94 -4.83
N GLN A 74 -12.69 -10.20 -5.49
CA GLN A 74 -13.96 -9.50 -5.22
C GLN A 74 -14.41 -9.60 -3.75
N GLY A 75 -14.87 -8.48 -3.22
CA GLY A 75 -15.38 -8.31 -1.85
C GLY A 75 -14.30 -8.17 -0.77
N THR A 76 -13.01 -8.08 -1.17
CA THR A 76 -11.90 -7.90 -0.20
C THR A 76 -11.52 -6.44 0.02
N GLY A 77 -11.97 -5.52 -0.84
CA GLY A 77 -11.44 -4.16 -0.88
C GLY A 77 -9.93 -4.13 -1.17
N PHE A 78 -9.39 -5.18 -1.85
CA PHE A 78 -7.96 -5.25 -2.12
C PHE A 78 -7.52 -4.13 -3.04
N HIS A 79 -6.52 -3.41 -2.57
CA HIS A 79 -5.89 -2.32 -3.30
C HIS A 79 -4.40 -2.37 -3.01
N PHE A 80 -3.56 -2.04 -3.98
CA PHE A 80 -2.12 -2.07 -3.83
C PHE A 80 -1.44 -1.00 -4.67
N GLY A 81 -0.22 -0.68 -4.28
CA GLY A 81 0.61 0.25 -5.03
C GLY A 81 2.03 0.32 -4.50
N ASN A 82 2.84 1.02 -5.26
CA ASN A 82 4.22 1.28 -4.92
C ASN A 82 4.45 2.76 -4.63
N TYR A 83 5.31 3.03 -3.66
CA TYR A 83 5.84 4.36 -3.37
C TYR A 83 7.34 4.34 -3.71
N TYR A 84 7.69 4.93 -4.84
CA TYR A 84 9.08 5.04 -5.30
C TYR A 84 9.77 6.23 -4.66
N ALA A 85 10.91 6.01 -4.07
CA ALA A 85 11.66 7.06 -3.40
C ALA A 85 12.28 8.06 -4.37
N LEU A 86 12.16 9.35 -4.04
CA LEU A 86 12.69 10.47 -4.83
C LEU A 86 14.00 11.03 -4.30
N ASN A 87 14.42 10.62 -3.10
CA ASN A 87 15.70 10.97 -2.50
C ASN A 87 16.25 9.75 -1.76
N ASN A 88 17.44 9.85 -1.17
CA ASN A 88 18.14 8.75 -0.50
C ASN A 88 17.37 8.23 0.74
N PRO A 89 16.50 7.25 0.61
CA PRO A 89 15.64 6.75 1.66
C PRO A 89 16.25 5.53 2.34
N ASP A 90 15.55 5.08 3.37
CA ASP A 90 15.82 3.80 4.02
C ASP A 90 15.50 2.57 3.14
N ALA A 91 14.74 2.75 2.05
CA ALA A 91 14.42 1.73 1.05
C ALA A 91 14.27 2.38 -0.34
N ASP A 92 14.53 1.65 -1.43
CA ASP A 92 14.37 2.15 -2.79
C ASP A 92 12.90 2.37 -3.14
N PHE A 93 12.02 1.49 -2.64
CA PHE A 93 10.57 1.68 -2.74
C PHE A 93 9.83 0.95 -1.62
N LEU A 94 8.57 1.36 -1.42
CA LEU A 94 7.64 0.67 -0.54
C LEU A 94 6.59 -0.04 -1.40
N TRP A 95 6.35 -1.31 -1.10
CA TRP A 95 5.21 -2.06 -1.61
C TRP A 95 4.11 -2.02 -0.55
N ALA A 96 2.95 -1.46 -0.89
CA ALA A 96 1.82 -1.31 0.02
C ALA A 96 0.60 -2.06 -0.49
N GLU A 97 -0.03 -2.79 0.42
CA GLU A 97 -1.28 -3.52 0.19
C GLU A 97 -2.32 -3.07 1.20
N PHE A 98 -3.57 -2.99 0.76
CA PHE A 98 -4.70 -2.54 1.55
C PHE A 98 -5.87 -3.50 1.39
N THR A 99 -6.63 -3.70 2.46
CA THR A 99 -7.85 -4.48 2.47
C THR A 99 -8.88 -3.83 3.39
N ASN A 100 -10.16 -4.17 3.24
CA ASN A 100 -11.23 -3.60 4.04
C ASN A 100 -11.39 -4.25 5.44
N SER A 101 -10.67 -5.33 5.73
CA SER A 101 -10.69 -6.02 7.03
C SER A 101 -9.51 -6.98 7.18
N SER A 102 -9.22 -7.41 8.40
CA SER A 102 -8.25 -8.46 8.67
C SER A 102 -8.65 -9.83 8.10
N GLU A 103 -9.96 -10.12 7.99
CA GLU A 103 -10.47 -11.32 7.33
C GLU A 103 -10.15 -11.27 5.83
N SER A 104 -10.37 -10.13 5.19
CA SER A 104 -10.02 -9.89 3.80
C SER A 104 -8.51 -10.03 3.55
N THR A 105 -7.68 -9.58 4.50
CA THR A 105 -6.22 -9.77 4.42
C THR A 105 -5.85 -11.26 4.36
N ASN A 106 -6.46 -12.10 5.19
CA ASN A 106 -6.22 -13.54 5.16
C ASN A 106 -6.65 -14.16 3.82
N LYS A 107 -7.82 -13.77 3.29
CA LYS A 107 -8.30 -14.21 1.97
C LYS A 107 -7.36 -13.77 0.85
N VAL A 108 -6.88 -12.53 0.89
CA VAL A 108 -5.90 -12.02 -0.08
C VAL A 108 -4.59 -12.82 -0.02
N ALA A 109 -4.08 -13.13 1.18
CA ALA A 109 -2.88 -13.94 1.34
C ALA A 109 -3.03 -15.36 0.77
N GLU A 110 -4.19 -16.00 0.97
CA GLU A 110 -4.50 -17.31 0.36
C GLU A 110 -4.52 -17.25 -1.17
N LEU A 111 -5.18 -16.23 -1.75
CA LEU A 111 -5.24 -16.02 -3.19
C LEU A 111 -3.86 -15.72 -3.77
N PHE A 112 -3.08 -14.88 -3.08
CA PHE A 112 -1.70 -14.57 -3.47
C PHE A 112 -0.85 -15.85 -3.56
N THR A 113 -0.80 -16.63 -2.49
CA THR A 113 -0.01 -17.86 -2.44
C THR A 113 -0.42 -18.87 -3.51
N LYS A 114 -1.71 -18.96 -3.80
CA LYS A 114 -2.24 -19.90 -4.78
C LYS A 114 -2.05 -19.46 -6.23
N ASP A 115 -2.42 -18.22 -6.53
CA ASP A 115 -2.64 -17.78 -7.91
C ASP A 115 -1.55 -16.82 -8.43
N ILE A 116 -0.87 -16.11 -7.55
CA ILE A 116 0.08 -15.03 -7.89
C ILE A 116 1.53 -15.43 -7.64
N GLU A 117 1.84 -15.87 -6.42
CA GLU A 117 3.20 -16.14 -5.97
C GLU A 117 3.98 -17.08 -6.91
N PRO A 118 3.41 -18.21 -7.42
CA PRO A 118 4.16 -19.14 -8.25
C PRO A 118 4.68 -18.53 -9.56
N THR A 119 4.01 -17.51 -10.07
CA THR A 119 4.35 -16.87 -11.36
C THR A 119 5.04 -15.52 -11.18
N GLN A 120 4.64 -14.73 -10.18
CA GLN A 120 5.12 -13.36 -10.01
C GLN A 120 6.35 -13.27 -9.11
N PHE A 121 6.48 -14.11 -8.08
CA PHE A 121 7.63 -14.06 -7.18
C PHE A 121 8.97 -14.33 -7.90
N PRO A 122 9.08 -15.29 -8.85
CA PRO A 122 10.31 -15.48 -9.63
C PRO A 122 10.65 -14.29 -10.54
N LEU A 123 9.66 -13.48 -10.93
CA LEU A 123 9.89 -12.24 -11.70
C LEU A 123 10.33 -11.11 -10.79
N PHE A 124 9.66 -10.94 -9.65
CA PHE A 124 9.99 -9.96 -8.64
C PHE A 124 11.43 -10.08 -8.15
N SER A 125 11.87 -11.29 -7.78
CA SER A 125 13.19 -11.56 -7.23
C SER A 125 14.35 -11.28 -8.19
N LYS A 126 14.08 -11.05 -9.49
CA LYS A 126 15.11 -10.66 -10.46
C LYS A 126 15.51 -9.20 -10.33
N PHE A 127 14.61 -8.34 -9.89
CA PHE A 127 14.88 -6.89 -9.82
C PHE A 127 14.87 -6.32 -8.41
N ALA A 128 14.19 -6.97 -7.45
CA ALA A 128 14.07 -6.45 -6.09
C ALA A 128 14.04 -7.56 -5.03
N SER A 129 14.30 -7.15 -3.79
CA SER A 129 14.08 -7.95 -2.59
C SER A 129 13.49 -7.06 -1.51
N CYS A 130 12.52 -7.58 -0.75
CA CYS A 130 11.95 -6.87 0.39
C CYS A 130 12.51 -7.42 1.70
N ARG A 131 12.53 -6.57 2.73
CA ARG A 131 12.93 -6.96 4.08
C ARG A 131 11.95 -7.99 4.63
N GLU A 132 12.43 -8.86 5.53
CA GLU A 132 11.60 -9.91 6.16
C GLU A 132 10.44 -9.32 7.00
N THR A 133 10.61 -8.10 7.51
CA THR A 133 9.60 -7.44 8.33
C THR A 133 8.68 -6.58 7.46
N THR A 134 7.38 -6.84 7.56
CA THR A 134 6.32 -6.03 6.97
C THR A 134 5.68 -5.18 8.06
N ASP A 135 5.56 -3.88 7.83
CA ASP A 135 4.85 -2.99 8.73
C ASP A 135 3.34 -3.15 8.51
N LYS A 136 2.59 -3.37 9.59
CA LYS A 136 1.15 -3.56 9.56
C LYS A 136 0.44 -2.42 10.26
N TYR A 137 -0.56 -1.86 9.59
CA TYR A 137 -1.30 -0.71 10.09
C TYR A 137 -2.81 -0.94 9.98
N ASN A 138 -3.51 -0.39 10.95
CA ASN A 138 -4.95 -0.16 10.85
C ASN A 138 -5.16 1.34 10.64
N GLY A 139 -5.93 1.70 9.65
CA GLY A 139 -6.17 3.09 9.29
C GLY A 139 -7.64 3.39 9.08
N TRP A 140 -7.95 4.68 9.04
CA TRP A 140 -9.26 5.21 8.70
C TRP A 140 -9.11 6.35 7.73
N THR A 141 -9.92 6.36 6.69
CA THR A 141 -10.05 7.51 5.81
C THR A 141 -10.77 8.61 6.57
N VAL A 142 -10.06 9.68 6.92
CA VAL A 142 -10.61 10.83 7.66
C VAL A 142 -10.94 12.01 6.76
N PHE A 143 -10.45 12.01 5.53
CA PHE A 143 -10.64 13.08 4.57
C PHE A 143 -10.65 12.54 3.15
N GLU A 144 -11.76 12.77 2.46
CA GLU A 144 -11.88 12.67 1.02
C GLU A 144 -12.08 14.08 0.48
N ARG A 145 -11.46 14.37 -0.67
CA ARG A 145 -11.43 15.71 -1.23
C ARG A 145 -12.82 16.27 -1.48
N ASP A 146 -13.71 15.41 -1.98
CA ASP A 146 -15.05 15.79 -2.42
C ASP A 146 -16.12 15.54 -1.35
N GLU A 147 -15.84 14.64 -0.38
CA GLU A 147 -16.73 14.31 0.74
C GLU A 147 -15.91 14.16 2.05
N PRO A 148 -15.53 15.27 2.70
CA PRO A 148 -14.75 15.21 3.92
C PRO A 148 -15.56 14.60 5.06
N ASN A 149 -15.19 13.40 5.48
CA ASN A 149 -15.79 12.71 6.61
C ASN A 149 -14.92 12.89 7.86
N PHE A 150 -15.35 13.75 8.79
CA PHE A 150 -14.68 13.97 10.07
C PHE A 150 -15.29 13.16 11.23
N ASN A 151 -16.25 12.27 10.94
CA ASN A 151 -16.92 11.46 11.94
C ASN A 151 -16.20 10.12 12.17
N VAL A 152 -14.90 10.17 12.41
CA VAL A 152 -14.14 8.98 12.79
C VAL A 152 -14.58 8.49 14.16
N ASP A 153 -15.13 7.30 14.23
CA ASP A 153 -15.49 6.65 15.48
C ASP A 153 -14.24 6.06 16.13
N PHE A 154 -13.53 6.87 16.90
CA PHE A 154 -12.32 6.46 17.62
C PHE A 154 -12.57 5.33 18.64
N ALA A 155 -13.82 5.03 19.02
CA ALA A 155 -14.13 3.89 19.89
C ALA A 155 -13.92 2.53 19.18
N LYS A 156 -13.90 2.50 17.86
CA LYS A 156 -13.59 1.31 17.05
C LYS A 156 -12.10 1.10 16.77
N MET A 157 -11.25 1.99 17.29
CA MET A 157 -9.79 1.93 17.10
C MET A 157 -9.06 1.05 18.14
N ASN A 158 -9.77 0.34 19.01
CA ASN A 158 -9.21 -0.56 20.04
C ASN A 158 -9.35 -2.02 19.64
#